data_1ac4e4e7f0935d77b5434c23ea9fd20b
#
_entry.id   1ac4e4e7f0935d77b5434c23ea9fd20b
#
_cell.length_a   1.000
_cell.length_b   1.000
_cell.length_c   1.000
_cell.angle_alpha   90.00
_cell.angle_beta   90.00
_cell.angle_gamma   90.00
#
_symmetry.space_group_name_H-M   'P 1'
#
loop_
_entity.id
_entity.type
_entity.pdbx_description
1 polymer ?
#
loop_
_entity_poly.entity_id
_entity_poly.type
_entity_poly.pdbx_seq_one_letter_code
_entity_poly.pdbx_strand_id
1 'polypeptide(L)'
;MNKIYYHLLFWLFISLYVFDYIASFYNLKESILYTSFEVAAFCSEFYINLFVLLPFVLNKKGKTAYVSALILLLSISFLIYYSTGLNVVLYDDDLLKSFISFLLNHSLYLFISYIVWFFNKYFTEKQLRLQAENEKLQTEMMLLKSQISPHFLFNALNNIYALTLIKSDNAPKMLACLADILRYFLYEGDKKSISLLSEIEIIHKYLQIQEYREIAGMKNISFTISNDNSIPEVPPLLFLTLIENAFKHGDIIENKNGFVDIILTAANNKIEFTVVNSFQSKSKNQGIGLKNIESQLKNLFGDNYQLSTEDIDSIYKVSLRFYGNKDNI
;
A
#
# COMPACT_ATOMS: atom_id res chain seq x y z
N MET A 1 11.02 27.54 -5.65
CA MET A 1 12.18 28.48 -5.59
C MET A 1 13.44 27.66 -5.81
N ASN A 2 14.29 28.06 -6.74
CA ASN A 2 15.46 27.25 -7.18
C ASN A 2 16.48 27.08 -6.05
N LYS A 3 16.80 25.83 -5.69
CA LYS A 3 17.82 25.49 -4.67
C LYS A 3 19.17 26.22 -4.92
N ILE A 4 19.45 26.55 -6.16
CA ILE A 4 20.65 27.29 -6.59
C ILE A 4 20.78 28.66 -5.90
N TYR A 5 19.68 29.42 -5.70
CA TYR A 5 19.74 30.74 -5.04
C TYR A 5 20.22 30.64 -3.59
N TYR A 6 19.83 29.60 -2.86
CA TYR A 6 20.26 29.40 -1.47
C TYR A 6 21.78 29.11 -1.40
N HIS A 7 22.31 28.31 -2.34
CA HIS A 7 23.73 28.04 -2.41
C HIS A 7 24.51 29.31 -2.78
N LEU A 8 24.03 30.11 -3.73
CA LEU A 8 24.67 31.37 -4.12
C LEU A 8 24.67 32.38 -2.95
N LEU A 9 23.55 32.55 -2.24
CA LEU A 9 23.48 33.43 -1.08
C LEU A 9 24.39 32.96 0.06
N PHE A 10 24.45 31.64 0.31
CA PHE A 10 25.33 31.09 1.33
C PHE A 10 26.79 31.37 1.03
N TRP A 11 27.27 31.10 -0.20
CA TRP A 11 28.63 31.35 -0.58
C TRP A 11 28.98 32.84 -0.71
N LEU A 12 28.04 33.67 -1.08
CA LEU A 12 28.21 35.13 -1.06
C LEU A 12 28.43 35.63 0.38
N PHE A 13 27.63 35.17 1.34
CA PHE A 13 27.78 35.53 2.74
C PHE A 13 29.16 35.09 3.29
N ILE A 14 29.56 33.85 3.01
CA ILE A 14 30.86 33.31 3.41
C ILE A 14 32.01 34.13 2.76
N SER A 15 31.90 34.46 1.48
CA SER A 15 32.92 35.27 0.80
C SER A 15 33.10 36.65 1.42
N LEU A 16 31.99 37.32 1.79
CA LEU A 16 32.02 38.60 2.48
C LEU A 16 32.69 38.52 3.87
N TYR A 17 32.32 37.46 4.64
CA TYR A 17 32.90 37.23 5.96
C TYR A 17 34.40 36.96 5.90
N VAL A 18 34.85 36.08 5.00
CA VAL A 18 36.27 35.75 4.81
C VAL A 18 37.06 36.95 4.31
N PHE A 19 36.47 37.74 3.38
CA PHE A 19 37.07 38.97 2.88
C PHE A 19 37.30 40.00 3.99
N ASP A 20 36.31 40.27 4.81
CA ASP A 20 36.38 41.22 5.94
C ASP A 20 37.53 40.84 6.89
N TYR A 21 37.62 39.53 7.23
CA TYR A 21 38.70 39.00 8.06
C TYR A 21 40.07 39.19 7.42
N ILE A 22 40.25 38.82 6.14
CA ILE A 22 41.53 38.89 5.45
C ILE A 22 41.93 40.36 5.19
N ALA A 23 40.98 41.23 4.89
CA ALA A 23 41.22 42.65 4.63
C ALA A 23 41.76 43.42 5.85
N SER A 24 41.66 42.87 7.04
CA SER A 24 42.26 43.45 8.25
C SER A 24 43.78 43.26 8.28
N PHE A 25 44.37 42.38 7.47
CA PHE A 25 45.79 42.06 7.47
C PHE A 25 46.50 42.40 6.15
N TYR A 26 45.77 42.55 5.03
CA TYR A 26 46.30 42.66 3.68
C TYR A 26 45.74 43.86 2.91
N ASN A 27 46.45 44.30 1.89
CA ASN A 27 45.92 45.28 0.96
C ASN A 27 44.77 44.72 0.10
N LEU A 28 43.99 45.59 -0.55
CA LEU A 28 42.81 45.20 -1.30
C LEU A 28 43.07 44.11 -2.35
N LYS A 29 44.17 44.18 -3.11
CA LYS A 29 44.48 43.22 -4.16
C LYS A 29 44.78 41.83 -3.60
N GLU A 30 45.56 41.77 -2.54
CA GLU A 30 45.91 40.53 -1.83
C GLU A 30 44.70 39.97 -1.13
N SER A 31 43.86 40.77 -0.50
CA SER A 31 42.63 40.36 0.16
C SER A 31 41.67 39.69 -0.81
N ILE A 32 41.48 40.22 -2.00
CA ILE A 32 40.65 39.59 -3.04
C ILE A 32 41.25 38.24 -3.47
N LEU A 33 42.57 38.20 -3.69
CA LEU A 33 43.23 36.95 -4.11
C LEU A 33 43.11 35.86 -3.08
N TYR A 34 43.46 36.11 -1.82
CA TYR A 34 43.42 35.12 -0.73
C TYR A 34 42.01 34.70 -0.40
N THR A 35 41.05 35.62 -0.38
CA THR A 35 39.62 35.27 -0.19
C THR A 35 39.13 34.34 -1.29
N SER A 36 39.54 34.59 -2.54
CA SER A 36 39.17 33.73 -3.65
C SER A 36 39.72 32.29 -3.52
N PHE A 37 40.93 32.13 -3.04
CA PHE A 37 41.53 30.81 -2.77
C PHE A 37 40.83 30.08 -1.64
N GLU A 38 40.61 30.76 -0.50
CA GLU A 38 39.94 30.17 0.66
C GLU A 38 38.53 29.74 0.36
N VAL A 39 37.72 30.59 -0.27
CA VAL A 39 36.37 30.27 -0.65
C VAL A 39 36.32 29.14 -1.68
N ALA A 40 37.25 29.09 -2.62
CA ALA A 40 37.36 27.98 -3.56
C ALA A 40 37.69 26.65 -2.85
N ALA A 41 38.57 26.66 -1.85
CA ALA A 41 38.87 25.48 -1.02
C ALA A 41 37.63 25.01 -0.24
N PHE A 42 36.94 25.91 0.49
CA PHE A 42 35.72 25.59 1.23
C PHE A 42 34.61 25.06 0.33
N CYS A 43 34.39 25.68 -0.86
CA CYS A 43 33.44 25.20 -1.85
C CYS A 43 33.78 23.77 -2.31
N SER A 44 35.06 23.52 -2.66
CA SER A 44 35.49 22.21 -3.15
C SER A 44 35.32 21.13 -2.11
N GLU A 45 35.75 21.36 -0.87
CA GLU A 45 35.56 20.42 0.25
C GLU A 45 34.09 20.15 0.56
N PHE A 46 33.30 21.20 0.63
CA PHE A 46 31.87 21.11 0.90
C PHE A 46 31.16 20.23 -0.14
N TYR A 47 31.40 20.52 -1.44
CA TYR A 47 30.72 19.80 -2.52
C TYR A 47 31.27 18.40 -2.77
N ILE A 48 32.59 18.20 -2.60
CA ILE A 48 33.19 16.86 -2.66
C ILE A 48 32.60 15.98 -1.53
N ASN A 49 32.53 16.52 -0.32
CA ASN A 49 31.93 15.79 0.80
C ASN A 49 30.46 15.51 0.56
N LEU A 50 29.67 16.52 0.17
CA LEU A 50 28.21 16.41 0.00
C LEU A 50 27.81 15.46 -1.14
N PHE A 51 28.48 15.53 -2.30
CA PHE A 51 28.08 14.80 -3.49
C PHE A 51 28.89 13.54 -3.80
N VAL A 52 30.07 13.40 -3.20
CA VAL A 52 30.96 12.25 -3.46
C VAL A 52 31.17 11.41 -2.20
N LEU A 53 31.73 11.99 -1.14
CA LEU A 53 32.15 11.20 0.01
C LEU A 53 30.94 10.64 0.80
N LEU A 54 29.95 11.45 1.09
CA LEU A 54 28.77 11.03 1.85
C LEU A 54 27.90 10.00 1.08
N PRO A 55 27.49 10.23 -0.19
CA PRO A 55 26.62 9.29 -0.88
C PRO A 55 27.34 8.03 -1.40
N PHE A 56 28.59 8.14 -1.83
CA PHE A 56 29.28 7.02 -2.48
C PHE A 56 30.29 6.31 -1.58
N VAL A 57 30.97 7.03 -0.68
CA VAL A 57 31.94 6.41 0.21
C VAL A 57 31.27 5.98 1.52
N LEU A 58 30.62 6.87 2.24
CA LEU A 58 29.99 6.54 3.52
C LEU A 58 28.87 5.48 3.36
N ASN A 59 27.96 5.68 2.40
CA ASN A 59 26.82 4.76 2.22
C ASN A 59 27.21 3.41 1.61
N LYS A 60 28.22 3.37 0.70
CA LYS A 60 28.57 2.14 -0.02
C LYS A 60 29.78 1.41 0.53
N LYS A 61 30.79 2.13 1.03
CA LYS A 61 32.06 1.55 1.49
C LYS A 61 32.24 1.57 3.00
N GLY A 62 31.35 2.27 3.72
CA GLY A 62 31.32 2.30 5.18
C GLY A 62 32.13 3.42 5.82
N LYS A 63 32.07 3.46 7.16
CA LYS A 63 32.62 4.57 7.97
C LYS A 63 34.15 4.69 7.90
N THR A 64 34.87 3.57 7.88
CA THR A 64 36.35 3.57 7.84
C THR A 64 36.88 4.17 6.54
N ALA A 65 36.32 3.77 5.39
CA ALA A 65 36.65 4.32 4.11
C ALA A 65 36.34 5.82 4.02
N TYR A 66 35.22 6.25 4.60
CA TYR A 66 34.84 7.65 4.66
C TYR A 66 35.83 8.49 5.47
N VAL A 67 36.20 8.04 6.67
CA VAL A 67 37.18 8.74 7.51
C VAL A 67 38.53 8.83 6.82
N SER A 68 39.01 7.75 6.19
CA SER A 68 40.28 7.78 5.43
C SER A 68 40.23 8.76 4.26
N ALA A 69 39.10 8.83 3.56
CA ALA A 69 38.91 9.79 2.45
C ALA A 69 38.87 11.26 2.95
N LEU A 70 38.26 11.51 4.12
CA LEU A 70 38.24 12.83 4.75
C LEU A 70 39.67 13.27 5.16
N ILE A 71 40.43 12.37 5.79
CA ILE A 71 41.83 12.66 6.16
C ILE A 71 42.65 13.01 4.93
N LEU A 72 42.48 12.23 3.85
CA LEU A 72 43.17 12.52 2.59
C LEU A 72 42.79 13.88 2.00
N LEU A 73 41.48 14.20 1.96
CA LEU A 73 40.97 15.48 1.48
C LEU A 73 41.54 16.64 2.27
N LEU A 74 41.45 16.60 3.60
CA LEU A 74 41.99 17.63 4.50
C LEU A 74 43.51 17.76 4.39
N SER A 75 44.25 16.65 4.23
CA SER A 75 45.70 16.70 4.04
C SER A 75 46.11 17.41 2.77
N ILE A 76 45.41 17.14 1.65
CA ILE A 76 45.68 17.84 0.37
C ILE A 76 45.31 19.32 0.50
N SER A 77 44.17 19.65 1.08
CA SER A 77 43.72 21.02 1.31
C SER A 77 44.70 21.80 2.18
N PHE A 78 45.21 21.17 3.25
CA PHE A 78 46.22 21.81 4.12
C PHE A 78 47.54 22.09 3.39
N LEU A 79 48.01 21.18 2.55
CA LEU A 79 49.21 21.40 1.75
C LEU A 79 49.03 22.59 0.80
N ILE A 80 47.87 22.70 0.16
CA ILE A 80 47.54 23.83 -0.72
C ILE A 80 47.48 25.12 0.11
N TYR A 81 46.76 25.15 1.22
CA TYR A 81 46.67 26.29 2.13
C TYR A 81 48.04 26.77 2.56
N TYR A 82 48.91 25.86 3.03
CA TYR A 82 50.25 26.20 3.47
C TYR A 82 51.11 26.77 2.34
N SER A 83 50.95 26.29 1.11
CA SER A 83 51.68 26.77 -0.06
C SER A 83 51.29 28.21 -0.51
N THR A 84 50.14 28.72 -0.09
CA THR A 84 49.70 30.09 -0.42
C THR A 84 50.48 31.17 0.34
N GLY A 85 51.18 30.81 1.42
CA GLY A 85 51.89 31.75 2.30
C GLY A 85 50.96 32.56 3.22
N LEU A 86 49.65 32.33 3.20
CA LEU A 86 48.69 33.03 4.05
C LEU A 86 48.98 32.82 5.56
N ASN A 87 49.49 31.64 5.90
CA ASN A 87 49.88 31.27 7.25
C ASN A 87 51.00 32.16 7.83
N VAL A 88 51.92 32.65 6.99
CA VAL A 88 53.07 33.44 7.47
C VAL A 88 52.61 34.74 8.10
N VAL A 89 51.69 35.45 7.49
CA VAL A 89 51.16 36.73 7.99
C VAL A 89 50.16 36.55 9.12
N LEU A 90 49.35 35.53 9.07
CA LEU A 90 48.32 35.31 10.11
C LEU A 90 48.84 34.64 11.39
N TYR A 91 49.90 33.82 11.28
CA TYR A 91 50.36 32.97 12.40
C TYR A 91 51.88 33.02 12.64
N ASP A 92 52.56 33.97 12.04
CA ASP A 92 53.99 34.18 12.24
C ASP A 92 54.81 32.93 11.90
N ASP A 93 54.41 32.21 10.86
CA ASP A 93 54.97 30.94 10.35
C ASP A 93 54.95 29.78 11.40
N ASP A 94 54.12 29.91 12.46
CA ASP A 94 53.91 28.83 13.43
C ASP A 94 53.02 27.73 12.79
N LEU A 95 53.64 26.62 12.42
CA LEU A 95 52.99 25.48 11.77
C LEU A 95 51.85 24.92 12.59
N LEU A 96 52.02 24.86 13.93
CA LEU A 96 51.00 24.27 14.81
C LEU A 96 49.74 25.15 14.87
N LYS A 97 49.91 26.48 15.01
CA LYS A 97 48.80 27.42 15.04
C LYS A 97 48.10 27.45 13.68
N SER A 98 48.83 27.44 12.59
CA SER A 98 48.30 27.37 11.22
C SER A 98 47.48 26.10 11.01
N PHE A 99 47.99 24.96 11.47
CA PHE A 99 47.27 23.67 11.36
C PHE A 99 46.01 23.62 12.19
N ILE A 100 46.03 24.09 13.43
CA ILE A 100 44.86 24.13 14.31
C ILE A 100 43.77 25.04 13.71
N SER A 101 44.16 26.25 13.26
CA SER A 101 43.24 27.18 12.64
C SER A 101 42.61 26.62 11.37
N PHE A 102 43.42 26.01 10.50
CA PHE A 102 42.94 25.29 9.33
C PHE A 102 41.92 24.23 9.69
N LEU A 103 42.23 23.33 10.64
CA LEU A 103 41.32 22.29 11.04
C LEU A 103 39.98 22.82 11.59
N LEU A 104 40.00 23.87 12.41
CA LEU A 104 38.81 24.48 12.93
C LEU A 104 37.91 25.07 11.84
N ASN A 105 38.48 25.80 10.89
CA ASN A 105 37.73 26.44 9.82
C ASN A 105 37.19 25.40 8.81
N HIS A 106 38.03 24.52 8.31
CA HIS A 106 37.64 23.54 7.29
C HIS A 106 36.70 22.45 7.81
N SER A 107 36.86 22.00 9.09
CA SER A 107 35.94 21.04 9.70
C SER A 107 34.50 21.56 9.82
N LEU A 108 34.33 22.88 9.98
CA LEU A 108 33.00 23.48 10.05
C LEU A 108 32.23 23.28 8.72
N TYR A 109 32.85 23.48 7.58
CA TYR A 109 32.20 23.31 6.27
C TYR A 109 31.89 21.84 5.99
N LEU A 110 32.79 20.92 6.37
CA LEU A 110 32.52 19.48 6.31
C LEU A 110 31.36 19.08 7.22
N PHE A 111 31.26 19.66 8.40
CA PHE A 111 30.14 19.42 9.30
C PHE A 111 28.82 19.97 8.73
N ILE A 112 28.83 21.18 8.18
CA ILE A 112 27.64 21.75 7.52
C ILE A 112 27.19 20.88 6.34
N SER A 113 28.15 20.42 5.50
CA SER A 113 27.81 19.53 4.38
C SER A 113 27.21 18.19 4.84
N TYR A 114 27.72 17.64 5.96
CA TYR A 114 27.13 16.45 6.58
C TYR A 114 25.69 16.69 7.07
N ILE A 115 25.44 17.82 7.74
CA ILE A 115 24.08 18.19 8.19
C ILE A 115 23.13 18.30 7.00
N VAL A 116 23.54 19.01 5.93
CA VAL A 116 22.73 19.16 4.71
C VAL A 116 22.41 17.80 4.09
N TRP A 117 23.40 16.92 3.98
CA TRP A 117 23.21 15.57 3.47
C TRP A 117 22.30 14.75 4.36
N PHE A 118 22.48 14.79 5.69
CA PHE A 118 21.68 14.06 6.67
C PHE A 118 20.20 14.45 6.58
N PHE A 119 19.91 15.75 6.56
CA PHE A 119 18.53 16.22 6.43
C PHE A 119 17.92 15.84 5.08
N ASN A 120 18.63 16.02 3.98
CA ASN A 120 18.14 15.61 2.66
C ASN A 120 17.83 14.10 2.63
N LYS A 121 18.72 13.26 3.15
CA LYS A 121 18.48 11.82 3.25
C LYS A 121 17.28 11.49 4.13
N TYR A 122 17.21 12.10 5.32
CA TYR A 122 16.08 11.89 6.24
C TYR A 122 14.73 12.25 5.61
N PHE A 123 14.63 13.41 4.98
CA PHE A 123 13.38 13.83 4.33
C PHE A 123 13.00 12.95 3.14
N THR A 124 13.99 12.53 2.35
CA THR A 124 13.74 11.62 1.23
C THR A 124 13.24 10.25 1.71
N GLU A 125 13.89 9.67 2.72
CA GLU A 125 13.46 8.39 3.30
C GLU A 125 12.06 8.48 3.93
N LYS A 126 11.76 9.58 4.64
CA LYS A 126 10.44 9.83 5.20
C LYS A 126 9.36 9.94 4.11
N GLN A 127 9.66 10.65 3.01
CA GLN A 127 8.74 10.79 1.89
C GLN A 127 8.46 9.45 1.22
N LEU A 128 9.49 8.62 1.00
CA LEU A 128 9.33 7.27 0.44
C LEU A 128 8.50 6.36 1.33
N ARG A 129 8.69 6.42 2.65
CA ARG A 129 7.86 5.66 3.61
C ARG A 129 6.40 6.06 3.54
N LEU A 130 6.11 7.37 3.52
CA LEU A 130 4.73 7.88 3.41
C LEU A 130 4.08 7.50 2.08
N GLN A 131 4.84 7.48 0.98
CA GLN A 131 4.34 7.01 -0.31
C GLN A 131 4.00 5.52 -0.26
N ALA A 132 4.90 4.69 0.26
CA ALA A 132 4.66 3.24 0.39
C ALA A 132 3.45 2.93 1.29
N GLU A 133 3.27 3.67 2.39
CA GLU A 133 2.10 3.54 3.27
C GLU A 133 0.80 3.94 2.55
N ASN A 134 0.81 5.04 1.79
CA ASN A 134 -0.33 5.46 0.96
C ASN A 134 -0.67 4.42 -0.13
N GLU A 135 0.32 3.88 -0.82
CA GLU A 135 0.11 2.83 -1.83
C GLU A 135 -0.47 1.56 -1.20
N LYS A 136 0.01 1.19 0.00
CA LYS A 136 -0.54 0.08 0.77
C LYS A 136 -2.01 0.31 1.11
N LEU A 137 -2.34 1.48 1.68
CA LEU A 137 -3.72 1.84 2.02
C LEU A 137 -4.64 1.87 0.78
N GLN A 138 -4.16 2.40 -0.35
CA GLN A 138 -4.92 2.38 -1.61
C GLN A 138 -5.17 0.95 -2.10
N THR A 139 -4.17 0.07 -1.99
CA THR A 139 -4.31 -1.34 -2.36
C THR A 139 -5.31 -2.06 -1.46
N GLU A 140 -5.25 -1.83 -0.15
CA GLU A 140 -6.22 -2.35 0.82
C GLU A 140 -7.63 -1.83 0.51
N MET A 141 -7.79 -0.53 0.21
CA MET A 141 -9.08 0.03 -0.21
C MET A 141 -9.58 -0.55 -1.55
N MET A 142 -8.70 -0.84 -2.49
CA MET A 142 -9.09 -1.49 -3.75
C MET A 142 -9.53 -2.94 -3.53
N LEU A 143 -8.85 -3.68 -2.67
CA LEU A 143 -9.25 -5.03 -2.26
C LEU A 143 -10.63 -5.01 -1.60
N LEU A 144 -10.87 -4.11 -0.65
CA LEU A 144 -12.18 -3.92 -0.01
C LEU A 144 -13.28 -3.58 -1.02
N LYS A 145 -13.01 -2.66 -1.96
CA LYS A 145 -13.95 -2.32 -3.03
C LYS A 145 -14.22 -3.48 -4.00
N SER A 146 -13.26 -4.39 -4.20
CA SER A 146 -13.42 -5.54 -5.10
C SER A 146 -14.26 -6.66 -4.49
N GLN A 147 -14.44 -6.69 -3.18
CA GLN A 147 -15.28 -7.66 -2.49
C GLN A 147 -16.78 -7.40 -2.71
N ILE A 148 -17.16 -6.15 -2.96
CA ILE A 148 -18.53 -5.81 -3.35
C ILE A 148 -18.59 -5.80 -4.87
N SER A 149 -19.39 -6.67 -5.46
CA SER A 149 -19.65 -6.62 -6.91
C SER A 149 -20.32 -5.28 -7.28
N PRO A 150 -19.64 -4.37 -8.02
CA PRO A 150 -20.26 -3.10 -8.41
C PRO A 150 -21.54 -3.31 -9.20
N HIS A 151 -21.58 -4.38 -9.98
CA HIS A 151 -22.74 -4.76 -10.77
C HIS A 151 -23.94 -5.17 -9.89
N PHE A 152 -23.73 -5.93 -8.82
CA PHE A 152 -24.77 -6.23 -7.84
C PHE A 152 -25.33 -4.96 -7.20
N LEU A 153 -24.47 -4.06 -6.76
CA LEU A 153 -24.86 -2.81 -6.11
C LEU A 153 -25.69 -1.92 -7.04
N PHE A 154 -25.22 -1.71 -8.27
CA PHE A 154 -25.95 -0.94 -9.28
C PHE A 154 -27.30 -1.55 -9.62
N ASN A 155 -27.37 -2.88 -9.77
CA ASN A 155 -28.62 -3.58 -10.05
C ASN A 155 -29.61 -3.46 -8.86
N ALA A 156 -29.14 -3.63 -7.62
CA ALA A 156 -29.98 -3.47 -6.43
C ALA A 156 -30.54 -2.03 -6.33
N LEU A 157 -29.72 -1.00 -6.54
CA LEU A 157 -30.14 0.41 -6.52
C LEU A 157 -31.14 0.71 -7.63
N ASN A 158 -30.91 0.23 -8.85
CA ASN A 158 -31.85 0.41 -9.98
C ASN A 158 -33.21 -0.25 -9.68
N ASN A 159 -33.21 -1.42 -9.06
CA ASN A 159 -34.44 -2.10 -8.69
C ASN A 159 -35.18 -1.36 -7.57
N ILE A 160 -34.48 -0.87 -6.54
CA ILE A 160 -35.08 -0.03 -5.50
C ILE A 160 -35.70 1.21 -6.12
N TYR A 161 -35.00 1.86 -7.08
CA TYR A 161 -35.54 3.01 -7.79
C TYR A 161 -36.82 2.67 -8.57
N ALA A 162 -36.82 1.55 -9.32
CA ALA A 162 -38.00 1.08 -10.04
C ALA A 162 -39.19 0.79 -9.11
N LEU A 163 -38.96 0.10 -7.97
CA LEU A 163 -39.96 -0.15 -6.95
C LEU A 163 -40.50 1.14 -6.33
N THR A 164 -39.66 2.17 -6.17
CA THR A 164 -40.06 3.47 -5.65
C THR A 164 -40.98 4.21 -6.62
N LEU A 165 -40.67 4.16 -7.93
CA LEU A 165 -41.52 4.79 -8.97
C LEU A 165 -42.96 4.22 -8.99
N ILE A 166 -43.09 2.90 -8.79
CA ILE A 166 -44.41 2.23 -8.74
C ILE A 166 -45.02 2.27 -7.33
N LYS A 167 -44.40 2.96 -6.37
CA LYS A 167 -44.83 3.07 -4.95
C LYS A 167 -45.02 1.72 -4.29
N SER A 168 -44.15 0.75 -4.56
CA SER A 168 -44.22 -0.57 -3.99
C SER A 168 -43.81 -0.58 -2.50
N ASP A 169 -44.53 -1.26 -1.64
CA ASP A 169 -44.17 -1.48 -0.22
C ASP A 169 -42.89 -2.30 -0.03
N ASN A 170 -42.36 -2.90 -1.10
CA ASN A 170 -41.11 -3.62 -1.10
C ASN A 170 -39.87 -2.73 -1.22
N ALA A 171 -40.02 -1.49 -1.71
CA ALA A 171 -38.86 -0.57 -1.87
C ALA A 171 -38.11 -0.32 -0.55
N PRO A 172 -38.77 0.07 0.58
CA PRO A 172 -38.07 0.24 1.87
C PRO A 172 -37.48 -1.06 2.42
N LYS A 173 -38.15 -2.21 2.20
CA LYS A 173 -37.64 -3.53 2.64
C LYS A 173 -36.36 -3.92 1.90
N MET A 174 -36.35 -3.74 0.57
CA MET A 174 -35.17 -4.01 -0.26
C MET A 174 -34.02 -3.08 0.10
N LEU A 175 -34.30 -1.79 0.38
CA LEU A 175 -33.28 -0.84 0.84
C LEU A 175 -32.65 -1.25 2.18
N ALA A 176 -33.49 -1.74 3.14
CA ALA A 176 -33.01 -2.25 4.42
C ALA A 176 -32.09 -3.49 4.23
N CYS A 177 -32.51 -4.44 3.41
CA CYS A 177 -31.66 -5.61 3.09
C CYS A 177 -30.33 -5.19 2.45
N LEU A 178 -30.34 -4.24 1.53
CA LEU A 178 -29.12 -3.72 0.90
C LEU A 178 -28.20 -3.05 1.94
N ALA A 179 -28.76 -2.25 2.84
CA ALA A 179 -27.99 -1.61 3.92
C ALA A 179 -27.35 -2.64 4.86
N ASP A 180 -28.06 -3.72 5.21
CA ASP A 180 -27.54 -4.82 6.03
C ASP A 180 -26.39 -5.55 5.32
N ILE A 181 -26.52 -5.82 4.02
CA ILE A 181 -25.46 -6.44 3.21
C ILE A 181 -24.22 -5.54 3.15
N LEU A 182 -24.40 -4.24 2.90
CA LEU A 182 -23.26 -3.30 2.86
C LEU A 182 -22.56 -3.19 4.22
N ARG A 183 -23.34 -3.19 5.31
CA ARG A 183 -22.79 -3.19 6.67
C ARG A 183 -21.97 -4.46 6.92
N TYR A 184 -22.47 -5.60 6.52
CA TYR A 184 -21.75 -6.86 6.64
C TYR A 184 -20.42 -6.84 5.88
N PHE A 185 -20.39 -6.39 4.62
CA PHE A 185 -19.17 -6.24 3.85
C PHE A 185 -18.14 -5.32 4.52
N LEU A 186 -18.60 -4.22 5.15
CA LEU A 186 -17.72 -3.24 5.77
C LEU A 186 -17.12 -3.70 7.11
N TYR A 187 -17.87 -4.50 7.88
CA TYR A 187 -17.46 -4.84 9.25
C TYR A 187 -17.06 -6.29 9.45
N GLU A 188 -17.57 -7.19 8.62
CA GLU A 188 -17.31 -8.64 8.74
C GLU A 188 -16.39 -9.15 7.64
N GLY A 189 -16.37 -8.52 6.47
CA GLY A 189 -15.65 -8.99 5.28
C GLY A 189 -14.13 -9.14 5.45
N ASP A 190 -13.51 -8.38 6.35
CA ASP A 190 -12.06 -8.41 6.62
C ASP A 190 -11.68 -9.31 7.81
N LYS A 191 -12.64 -9.88 8.50
CA LYS A 191 -12.35 -10.79 9.62
C LYS A 191 -11.75 -12.10 9.10
N LYS A 192 -10.94 -12.75 9.91
CA LYS A 192 -10.41 -14.09 9.58
C LYS A 192 -11.53 -15.12 9.56
N SER A 193 -12.47 -15.03 10.51
CA SER A 193 -13.61 -15.91 10.65
C SER A 193 -14.81 -15.17 11.24
N ILE A 194 -15.99 -15.67 10.95
CA ILE A 194 -17.28 -15.20 11.45
C ILE A 194 -18.16 -16.38 11.85
N SER A 195 -19.22 -16.13 12.61
CA SER A 195 -20.17 -17.21 12.94
C SER A 195 -20.87 -17.71 11.67
N LEU A 196 -21.06 -19.03 11.56
CA LEU A 196 -21.84 -19.64 10.48
C LEU A 196 -23.26 -19.05 10.41
N LEU A 197 -23.83 -18.71 11.56
CA LEU A 197 -25.16 -18.07 11.62
C LEU A 197 -25.16 -16.69 10.96
N SER A 198 -24.11 -15.90 11.14
CA SER A 198 -23.99 -14.59 10.46
C SER A 198 -23.90 -14.73 8.94
N GLU A 199 -23.16 -15.74 8.44
CA GLU A 199 -23.09 -16.04 7.00
C GLU A 199 -24.44 -16.51 6.46
N ILE A 200 -25.18 -17.33 7.21
CA ILE A 200 -26.53 -17.76 6.86
C ILE A 200 -27.49 -16.55 6.81
N GLU A 201 -27.41 -15.63 7.78
CA GLU A 201 -28.25 -14.44 7.82
C GLU A 201 -28.03 -13.56 6.59
N ILE A 202 -26.78 -13.33 6.21
CA ILE A 202 -26.49 -12.49 5.03
C ILE A 202 -26.93 -13.17 3.74
N ILE A 203 -26.84 -14.49 3.63
CA ILE A 203 -27.40 -15.24 2.50
C ILE A 203 -28.91 -15.01 2.41
N HIS A 204 -29.64 -15.08 3.50
CA HIS A 204 -31.07 -14.79 3.50
C HIS A 204 -31.38 -13.37 3.01
N LYS A 205 -30.62 -12.36 3.46
CA LYS A 205 -30.77 -10.97 2.99
C LYS A 205 -30.52 -10.84 1.50
N TYR A 206 -29.49 -11.52 1.00
CA TYR A 206 -29.17 -11.53 -0.44
C TYR A 206 -30.31 -12.17 -1.25
N LEU A 207 -30.83 -13.31 -0.85
CA LEU A 207 -31.94 -14.00 -1.51
C LEU A 207 -33.22 -13.15 -1.50
N GLN A 208 -33.53 -12.47 -0.39
CA GLN A 208 -34.63 -11.52 -0.32
C GLN A 208 -34.49 -10.38 -1.34
N ILE A 209 -33.27 -9.84 -1.56
CA ILE A 209 -33.04 -8.84 -2.61
C ILE A 209 -33.36 -9.43 -3.99
N GLN A 210 -32.97 -10.68 -4.25
CA GLN A 210 -33.29 -11.33 -5.54
C GLN A 210 -34.80 -11.55 -5.70
N GLU A 211 -35.53 -11.92 -4.64
CA GLU A 211 -36.98 -12.05 -4.64
C GLU A 211 -37.70 -10.72 -4.91
N TYR A 212 -37.25 -9.61 -4.27
CA TYR A 212 -37.85 -8.28 -4.48
C TYR A 212 -37.60 -7.73 -5.90
N ARG A 213 -36.61 -8.24 -6.60
CA ARG A 213 -36.24 -7.86 -7.97
C ARG A 213 -37.33 -8.23 -8.98
N GLU A 214 -38.21 -9.16 -8.62
CA GLU A 214 -39.20 -9.69 -9.54
C GLU A 214 -40.62 -9.23 -9.25
N ILE A 215 -41.17 -8.53 -10.24
CA ILE A 215 -42.57 -8.15 -10.32
C ILE A 215 -43.45 -9.36 -10.73
N ALA A 216 -42.87 -10.45 -11.25
CA ALA A 216 -43.57 -11.56 -11.89
C ALA A 216 -43.12 -12.96 -11.42
N GLY A 217 -42.97 -13.18 -10.10
CA GLY A 217 -43.11 -14.52 -9.51
C GLY A 217 -42.00 -15.52 -9.83
N MET A 218 -40.75 -15.28 -9.50
CA MET A 218 -39.76 -16.35 -9.37
C MET A 218 -40.10 -17.25 -8.18
N LYS A 219 -40.52 -18.46 -8.47
CA LYS A 219 -40.77 -19.48 -7.47
C LYS A 219 -39.64 -20.52 -7.35
N ASN A 220 -38.59 -20.37 -8.08
CA ASN A 220 -37.58 -21.42 -8.26
C ASN A 220 -36.23 -21.12 -7.57
N ILE A 221 -36.27 -20.41 -6.43
CA ILE A 221 -35.13 -20.27 -5.53
C ILE A 221 -35.42 -21.12 -4.29
N SER A 222 -34.55 -22.07 -3.99
CA SER A 222 -34.63 -22.83 -2.71
C SER A 222 -33.32 -22.65 -1.90
N PHE A 223 -33.48 -22.54 -0.59
CA PHE A 223 -32.39 -22.58 0.36
C PHE A 223 -32.71 -23.52 1.52
N THR A 224 -32.03 -24.64 1.52
CA THR A 224 -32.19 -25.68 2.54
C THR A 224 -31.00 -25.69 3.47
N ILE A 225 -31.26 -25.64 4.78
CA ILE A 225 -30.21 -25.57 5.81
C ILE A 225 -30.40 -26.75 6.78
N SER A 226 -29.32 -27.49 7.02
CA SER A 226 -29.20 -28.44 8.12
C SER A 226 -27.94 -28.11 8.93
N ASN A 227 -28.10 -27.62 10.14
CA ASN A 227 -27.00 -27.19 11.00
C ASN A 227 -27.18 -27.76 12.40
N ASP A 228 -26.22 -28.55 12.87
CA ASP A 228 -26.16 -29.10 14.23
C ASP A 228 -25.32 -28.24 15.19
N ASN A 229 -24.89 -27.05 14.75
CA ASN A 229 -24.00 -26.11 15.45
C ASN A 229 -22.63 -26.69 15.81
N SER A 230 -22.21 -27.76 15.15
CA SER A 230 -20.87 -28.35 15.34
C SER A 230 -19.73 -27.46 14.80
N ILE A 231 -20.04 -26.56 13.86
CA ILE A 231 -19.08 -25.61 13.28
C ILE A 231 -19.55 -24.19 13.60
N PRO A 232 -18.93 -23.52 14.58
CA PRO A 232 -19.34 -22.19 14.97
C PRO A 232 -18.87 -21.09 14.03
N GLU A 233 -17.75 -21.28 13.33
CA GLU A 233 -17.08 -20.23 12.55
C GLU A 233 -16.68 -20.68 11.14
N VAL A 234 -16.77 -19.75 10.19
CA VAL A 234 -16.45 -19.92 8.78
C VAL A 234 -15.77 -18.65 8.22
N PRO A 235 -15.03 -18.73 7.12
CA PRO A 235 -14.55 -17.54 6.43
C PRO A 235 -15.72 -16.67 5.95
N PRO A 236 -15.63 -15.33 6.07
CA PRO A 236 -16.66 -14.43 5.59
C PRO A 236 -16.79 -14.49 4.07
N LEU A 237 -18.01 -14.25 3.55
CA LEU A 237 -18.33 -14.12 2.12
C LEU A 237 -18.11 -15.38 1.28
N LEU A 238 -17.72 -16.50 1.89
CA LEU A 238 -17.39 -17.73 1.17
C LEU A 238 -18.59 -18.28 0.40
N PHE A 239 -19.71 -18.45 1.07
CA PHE A 239 -20.92 -19.00 0.46
C PHE A 239 -21.62 -17.97 -0.42
N LEU A 240 -21.65 -16.71 0.03
CA LEU A 240 -22.28 -15.62 -0.71
C LEU A 240 -21.67 -15.46 -2.11
N THR A 241 -20.32 -15.59 -2.23
CA THR A 241 -19.64 -15.50 -3.52
C THR A 241 -20.04 -16.63 -4.49
N LEU A 242 -20.26 -17.84 -3.98
CA LEU A 242 -20.74 -18.98 -4.79
C LEU A 242 -22.18 -18.76 -5.25
N ILE A 243 -23.03 -18.23 -4.37
CA ILE A 243 -24.43 -17.88 -4.67
C ILE A 243 -24.48 -16.76 -5.72
N GLU A 244 -23.68 -15.68 -5.53
CA GLU A 244 -23.61 -14.59 -6.52
C GLU A 244 -23.24 -15.10 -7.92
N ASN A 245 -22.29 -16.02 -8.00
CA ASN A 245 -21.90 -16.63 -9.28
C ASN A 245 -23.06 -17.39 -9.92
N ALA A 246 -23.87 -18.10 -9.15
CA ALA A 246 -25.05 -18.82 -9.66
C ALA A 246 -26.09 -17.84 -10.24
N PHE A 247 -26.37 -16.72 -9.59
CA PHE A 247 -27.27 -15.69 -10.10
C PHE A 247 -26.71 -14.90 -11.27
N LYS A 248 -25.41 -14.70 -11.33
CA LYS A 248 -24.74 -13.95 -12.41
C LYS A 248 -24.66 -14.74 -13.71
N HIS A 249 -24.44 -16.04 -13.62
CA HIS A 249 -24.22 -16.93 -14.76
C HIS A 249 -25.41 -17.82 -15.08
N GLY A 250 -26.37 -17.92 -14.16
CA GLY A 250 -27.65 -18.60 -14.37
C GLY A 250 -28.60 -17.80 -15.25
N ASP A 251 -29.59 -18.47 -15.78
CA ASP A 251 -30.64 -17.91 -16.63
C ASP A 251 -31.97 -17.68 -15.93
N ILE A 252 -31.96 -17.66 -14.61
CA ILE A 252 -33.16 -17.59 -13.74
C ILE A 252 -34.06 -16.38 -14.05
N ILE A 253 -33.50 -15.29 -14.60
CA ILE A 253 -34.25 -14.08 -14.95
C ILE A 253 -34.91 -14.22 -16.35
N GLU A 254 -34.22 -14.85 -17.29
CA GLU A 254 -34.62 -14.93 -18.68
C GLU A 254 -35.44 -16.17 -18.98
N ASN A 255 -35.31 -17.21 -18.16
CA ASN A 255 -35.94 -18.52 -18.33
C ASN A 255 -37.05 -18.75 -17.30
N LYS A 256 -38.27 -18.93 -17.72
CA LYS A 256 -39.41 -19.23 -16.83
C LYS A 256 -39.22 -20.52 -16.01
N ASN A 257 -38.41 -21.44 -16.51
CA ASN A 257 -38.07 -22.71 -15.83
C ASN A 257 -36.66 -22.62 -15.16
N GLY A 258 -36.02 -21.43 -15.18
CA GLY A 258 -34.77 -21.22 -14.53
C GLY A 258 -34.87 -21.39 -13.00
N PHE A 259 -33.84 -21.94 -12.37
CA PHE A 259 -33.85 -22.20 -10.93
C PHE A 259 -32.46 -22.02 -10.31
N VAL A 260 -32.45 -21.81 -8.99
CA VAL A 260 -31.25 -21.86 -8.13
C VAL A 260 -31.62 -22.61 -6.86
N ASP A 261 -30.96 -23.74 -6.66
CA ASP A 261 -31.09 -24.55 -5.44
C ASP A 261 -29.82 -24.49 -4.61
N ILE A 262 -29.96 -24.11 -3.35
CA ILE A 262 -28.88 -23.93 -2.39
C ILE A 262 -29.06 -24.87 -1.23
N ILE A 263 -28.04 -25.65 -0.91
CA ILE A 263 -28.06 -26.62 0.19
C ILE A 263 -26.83 -26.39 1.05
N LEU A 264 -27.05 -26.12 2.33
CA LEU A 264 -25.99 -26.01 3.35
C LEU A 264 -26.22 -27.06 4.44
N THR A 265 -25.26 -27.95 4.60
CA THR A 265 -25.23 -28.92 5.67
C THR A 265 -24.01 -28.74 6.54
N ALA A 266 -24.19 -28.51 7.84
CA ALA A 266 -23.12 -28.39 8.81
C ALA A 266 -23.40 -29.41 9.93
N ALA A 267 -22.63 -30.49 9.91
CA ALA A 267 -22.79 -31.60 10.87
C ALA A 267 -21.46 -32.33 11.08
N ASN A 268 -21.23 -32.82 12.29
CA ASN A 268 -20.04 -33.63 12.62
C ASN A 268 -18.72 -32.93 12.25
N ASN A 269 -18.61 -31.65 12.51
CA ASN A 269 -17.44 -30.83 12.17
C ASN A 269 -17.13 -30.74 10.64
N LYS A 270 -18.15 -30.97 9.79
CA LYS A 270 -18.05 -30.95 8.34
C LYS A 270 -19.07 -30.00 7.76
N ILE A 271 -18.65 -29.16 6.84
CA ILE A 271 -19.53 -28.33 5.99
C ILE A 271 -19.59 -28.93 4.59
N GLU A 272 -20.79 -29.07 4.10
CA GLU A 272 -21.12 -29.33 2.70
C GLU A 272 -22.03 -28.22 2.20
N PHE A 273 -21.57 -27.52 1.19
CA PHE A 273 -22.33 -26.45 0.55
C PHE A 273 -22.45 -26.74 -0.94
N THR A 274 -23.66 -26.74 -1.44
CA THR A 274 -23.94 -27.02 -2.85
C THR A 274 -24.86 -25.96 -3.41
N VAL A 275 -24.51 -25.41 -4.56
CA VAL A 275 -25.35 -24.52 -5.36
C VAL A 275 -25.55 -25.13 -6.72
N VAL A 276 -26.80 -25.24 -7.14
CA VAL A 276 -27.19 -25.75 -8.46
C VAL A 276 -28.03 -24.69 -9.14
N ASN A 277 -27.71 -24.37 -10.38
CA ASN A 277 -28.48 -23.42 -11.18
C ASN A 277 -28.63 -23.87 -12.63
N SER A 278 -29.73 -23.46 -13.25
CA SER A 278 -29.91 -23.56 -14.69
C SER A 278 -29.11 -22.49 -15.43
N PHE A 279 -28.68 -22.78 -16.68
CA PHE A 279 -28.03 -21.79 -17.56
C PHE A 279 -28.26 -22.13 -19.05
N GLN A 280 -28.25 -21.11 -19.95
CA GLN A 280 -28.53 -21.29 -21.38
C GLN A 280 -27.30 -21.31 -22.29
N SER A 281 -26.16 -20.85 -21.84
CA SER A 281 -25.00 -20.63 -22.71
C SER A 281 -23.70 -21.20 -22.11
N LYS A 282 -22.96 -21.93 -22.91
CA LYS A 282 -21.59 -22.38 -22.58
C LYS A 282 -20.61 -21.21 -22.59
N SER A 283 -20.61 -20.40 -21.56
CA SER A 283 -19.47 -19.48 -21.36
C SER A 283 -18.28 -20.28 -20.83
N LYS A 284 -17.28 -20.49 -21.67
CA LYS A 284 -16.03 -21.21 -21.35
C LYS A 284 -15.09 -20.53 -20.37
N ASN A 285 -15.50 -19.43 -19.77
CA ASN A 285 -14.64 -18.72 -18.83
C ASN A 285 -14.94 -19.23 -17.41
N GLN A 286 -14.12 -20.13 -16.90
CA GLN A 286 -13.99 -20.29 -15.44
C GLN A 286 -13.71 -18.90 -14.85
N GLY A 287 -14.74 -18.33 -14.24
CA GLY A 287 -14.73 -16.94 -13.80
C GLY A 287 -13.65 -16.70 -12.76
N ILE A 288 -13.14 -15.50 -12.73
CA ILE A 288 -12.17 -14.96 -11.74
C ILE A 288 -12.64 -15.29 -10.29
N GLY A 289 -13.95 -15.35 -10.06
CA GLY A 289 -14.55 -15.67 -8.76
C GLY A 289 -14.17 -17.04 -8.20
N LEU A 290 -14.24 -18.12 -9.00
CA LEU A 290 -13.88 -19.46 -8.54
C LEU A 290 -12.38 -19.58 -8.19
N LYS A 291 -11.50 -18.97 -8.99
CA LYS A 291 -10.06 -18.93 -8.69
C LYS A 291 -9.75 -18.19 -7.41
N ASN A 292 -10.47 -17.10 -7.13
CA ASN A 292 -10.31 -16.36 -5.89
C ASN A 292 -10.76 -17.19 -4.69
N ILE A 293 -11.88 -17.91 -4.81
CA ILE A 293 -12.36 -18.83 -3.78
C ILE A 293 -11.36 -19.96 -3.54
N GLU A 294 -10.83 -20.58 -4.61
CA GLU A 294 -9.79 -21.62 -4.47
C GLU A 294 -8.55 -21.10 -3.75
N SER A 295 -8.09 -19.90 -4.11
CA SER A 295 -6.95 -19.28 -3.44
C SER A 295 -7.23 -19.01 -1.95
N GLN A 296 -8.42 -18.53 -1.62
CA GLN A 296 -8.85 -18.28 -0.24
C GLN A 296 -8.95 -19.58 0.55
N LEU A 297 -9.58 -20.61 0.00
CA LEU A 297 -9.70 -21.94 0.63
C LEU A 297 -8.34 -22.58 0.86
N LYS A 298 -7.44 -22.50 -0.12
CA LYS A 298 -6.08 -23.02 -0.01
C LYS A 298 -5.29 -22.32 1.09
N ASN A 299 -5.43 -21.02 1.24
CA ASN A 299 -4.76 -20.24 2.29
C ASN A 299 -5.30 -20.57 3.69
N LEU A 300 -6.60 -20.87 3.83
CA LEU A 300 -7.24 -21.11 5.11
C LEU A 300 -7.23 -22.59 5.53
N PHE A 301 -7.41 -23.49 4.59
CA PHE A 301 -7.60 -24.93 4.87
C PHE A 301 -6.49 -25.83 4.30
N GLY A 302 -5.48 -25.23 3.59
CA GLY A 302 -4.45 -26.02 2.92
C GLY A 302 -5.06 -26.99 1.90
N ASP A 303 -4.85 -28.30 2.09
CA ASP A 303 -5.43 -29.35 1.25
C ASP A 303 -6.69 -29.99 1.86
N ASN A 304 -7.22 -29.46 2.97
CA ASN A 304 -8.36 -30.02 3.70
C ASN A 304 -9.74 -29.53 3.20
N TYR A 305 -9.84 -29.21 1.92
CA TYR A 305 -11.10 -28.87 1.27
C TYR A 305 -11.27 -29.60 -0.04
N GLN A 306 -12.50 -29.70 -0.52
CA GLN A 306 -12.86 -30.18 -1.85
C GLN A 306 -13.79 -29.19 -2.49
N LEU A 307 -13.40 -28.62 -3.63
CA LEU A 307 -14.25 -27.79 -4.46
C LEU A 307 -14.39 -28.49 -5.82
N SER A 308 -15.62 -28.76 -6.22
CA SER A 308 -15.91 -29.39 -7.52
C SER A 308 -16.98 -28.61 -8.26
N THR A 309 -16.89 -28.63 -9.58
CA THR A 309 -17.88 -28.03 -10.49
C THR A 309 -18.31 -29.07 -11.51
N GLU A 310 -19.60 -29.16 -11.76
CA GLU A 310 -20.21 -30.05 -12.76
C GLU A 310 -21.08 -29.20 -13.71
N ASP A 311 -20.97 -29.46 -15.00
CA ASP A 311 -21.75 -28.81 -16.05
C ASP A 311 -22.39 -29.91 -16.91
N ILE A 312 -23.66 -30.20 -16.70
CA ILE A 312 -24.40 -31.28 -17.37
C ILE A 312 -25.80 -30.79 -17.73
N ASP A 313 -26.21 -30.96 -18.97
CA ASP A 313 -27.59 -30.72 -19.45
C ASP A 313 -28.16 -29.33 -19.11
N SER A 314 -27.36 -28.27 -19.30
CA SER A 314 -27.75 -26.90 -18.95
C SER A 314 -27.97 -26.66 -17.46
N ILE A 315 -27.38 -27.51 -16.61
CA ILE A 315 -27.36 -27.38 -15.16
C ILE A 315 -25.90 -27.22 -14.72
N TYR A 316 -25.63 -26.18 -13.97
CA TYR A 316 -24.32 -25.95 -13.36
C TYR A 316 -24.41 -26.19 -11.87
N LYS A 317 -23.50 -27.03 -11.36
CA LYS A 317 -23.44 -27.38 -9.96
C LYS A 317 -22.05 -27.06 -9.41
N VAL A 318 -22.00 -26.36 -8.29
CA VAL A 318 -20.79 -26.14 -7.49
C VAL A 318 -20.99 -26.82 -6.15
N SER A 319 -20.04 -27.65 -5.75
CA SER A 319 -20.03 -28.32 -4.46
C SER A 319 -18.73 -28.01 -3.72
N LEU A 320 -18.86 -27.48 -2.53
CA LEU A 320 -17.77 -27.18 -1.61
C LEU A 320 -17.91 -28.03 -0.35
N ARG A 321 -16.82 -28.68 0.06
CA ARG A 321 -16.76 -29.48 1.28
C ARG A 321 -15.48 -29.15 2.02
N PHE A 322 -15.57 -28.90 3.32
CA PHE A 322 -14.41 -28.73 4.19
C PHE A 322 -14.74 -29.14 5.64
N TYR A 323 -13.68 -29.32 6.42
CA TYR A 323 -13.82 -29.67 7.84
C TYR A 323 -13.46 -28.43 8.68
N GLY A 324 -14.31 -28.12 9.67
CA GLY A 324 -14.01 -27.10 10.65
C GLY A 324 -12.90 -27.59 11.58
N ASN A 325 -11.77 -26.93 11.60
CA ASN A 325 -10.71 -27.21 12.56
C ASN A 325 -10.72 -26.12 13.62
N LYS A 326 -10.83 -26.47 14.90
CA LYS A 326 -10.79 -25.51 16.01
C LYS A 326 -9.44 -24.78 16.10
N ASP A 327 -8.39 -25.29 15.44
CA ASP A 327 -7.01 -24.78 15.55
C ASP A 327 -6.55 -23.98 14.31
N ASN A 328 -7.36 -23.86 13.25
CA ASN A 328 -6.97 -23.25 11.97
C ASN A 328 -7.80 -22.02 11.54
N ILE A 329 -8.65 -21.49 12.43
CA ILE A 329 -9.43 -20.27 12.15
C ILE A 329 -9.09 -19.19 13.17
#